data_3bb4aa40db6dbb15bccbe99ee0f4a0e0
#
_entry.id   3bb4aa40db6dbb15bccbe99ee0f4a0e0
#
_cell.length_a   1.000
_cell.length_b   1.000
_cell.length_c   1.000
_cell.angle_alpha   90.00
_cell.angle_beta   90.00
_cell.angle_gamma   90.00
#
_symmetry.space_group_name_H-M   'P 1'
#
loop_
_entity.id
_entity.type
_entity.pdbx_description
1 polymer ?
#
loop_
_entity_poly.entity_id
_entity_poly.type
_entity_poly.pdbx_seq_one_letter_code
_entity_poly.pdbx_strand_id
1 'polypeptide(L)'
;MASSSTSTTSTLNTMTTPSPTTLPPIHHLITIKLTYENYLLWKAQIVPYLKGQHLYGYLDGSTPAPPQSFTIEVDGDVQVIQNPDFGHWYLQDQMILSAIISSIFECILAHVVKFNTSRDMWQALEKMFTSQSRARTMQIHYQLATLKKGNSSIVDYFH
;
A
#
# COMPACT_ATOMS: atom_id res chain seq x y z
N MET A 1 -6.84 25.33 66.00
CA MET A 1 -7.08 25.89 64.66
C MET A 1 -6.13 25.20 63.68
N ALA A 2 -6.60 24.23 62.98
CA ALA A 2 -5.78 23.43 62.07
C ALA A 2 -6.10 23.90 60.63
N SER A 3 -5.10 24.42 59.92
CA SER A 3 -5.18 24.81 58.54
C SER A 3 -4.79 23.65 57.64
N SER A 4 -5.75 23.11 56.91
CA SER A 4 -5.52 22.07 55.92
C SER A 4 -5.06 22.69 54.61
N SER A 5 -3.82 22.38 54.21
CA SER A 5 -3.27 22.73 52.91
C SER A 5 -3.66 21.63 51.89
N THR A 6 -4.54 21.95 50.94
CA THR A 6 -4.90 21.05 49.84
C THR A 6 -3.86 21.22 48.73
N SER A 7 -3.03 20.19 48.51
CA SER A 7 -2.09 20.14 47.41
C SER A 7 -2.83 19.63 46.17
N THR A 8 -3.03 20.49 45.18
CA THR A 8 -3.56 20.13 43.87
C THR A 8 -2.42 19.53 43.02
N THR A 9 -2.43 18.23 42.84
CA THR A 9 -1.49 17.55 41.94
C THR A 9 -1.97 17.69 40.50
N SER A 10 -1.31 18.57 39.74
CA SER A 10 -1.50 18.67 38.29
C SER A 10 -0.86 17.44 37.64
N THR A 11 -1.68 16.52 37.17
CA THR A 11 -1.25 15.45 36.28
C THR A 11 -0.96 16.04 34.90
N LEU A 12 0.31 16.24 34.58
CA LEU A 12 0.79 16.49 33.24
C LEU A 12 0.57 15.22 32.42
N ASN A 13 -0.44 15.22 31.57
CA ASN A 13 -0.60 14.24 30.49
C ASN A 13 0.58 14.41 29.54
N THR A 14 1.60 13.58 29.67
CA THR A 14 2.67 13.45 28.70
C THR A 14 2.06 12.82 27.45
N MET A 15 1.78 13.65 26.44
CA MET A 15 1.46 13.15 25.10
C MET A 15 2.69 12.39 24.58
N THR A 16 2.61 11.08 24.64
CA THR A 16 3.60 10.18 24.03
C THR A 16 3.45 10.30 22.52
N THR A 17 4.31 11.08 21.90
CA THR A 17 4.44 11.06 20.43
C THR A 17 4.84 9.65 20.01
N PRO A 18 4.11 8.99 19.09
CA PRO A 18 4.51 7.69 18.61
C PRO A 18 5.87 7.83 17.93
N SER A 19 6.86 7.09 18.41
CA SER A 19 8.18 6.99 17.78
C SER A 19 8.00 6.49 16.34
N PRO A 20 8.73 7.04 15.34
CA PRO A 20 8.67 6.54 13.99
C PRO A 20 9.04 5.05 13.99
N THR A 21 8.12 4.23 13.50
CA THR A 21 8.37 2.78 13.36
C THR A 21 9.45 2.60 12.31
N THR A 22 10.67 2.30 12.76
CA THR A 22 11.75 1.90 11.85
C THR A 22 11.38 0.54 11.26
N LEU A 23 11.08 0.50 9.97
CA LEU A 23 10.85 -0.76 9.27
C LEU A 23 12.12 -1.62 9.35
N PRO A 24 12.03 -2.87 9.85
CA PRO A 24 13.14 -3.79 9.70
C PRO A 24 13.46 -3.94 8.21
N PRO A 25 14.73 -4.19 7.84
CA PRO A 25 15.13 -4.24 6.44
C PRO A 25 14.31 -5.28 5.69
N ILE A 26 13.43 -4.81 4.82
CA ILE A 26 12.45 -5.59 4.06
C ILE A 26 13.09 -6.67 3.18
N HIS A 27 14.37 -6.48 2.82
CA HIS A 27 15.16 -7.38 1.99
C HIS A 27 15.31 -8.80 2.54
N HIS A 28 15.15 -8.98 3.85
CA HIS A 28 15.20 -10.31 4.48
C HIS A 28 13.84 -11.02 4.49
N LEU A 29 12.74 -10.29 4.26
CA LEU A 29 11.38 -10.81 4.36
C LEU A 29 10.72 -11.02 3.00
N ILE A 30 11.06 -10.21 2.00
CA ILE A 30 10.57 -10.36 0.63
C ILE A 30 11.70 -10.93 -0.21
N THR A 31 11.76 -12.24 -0.29
CA THR A 31 12.82 -12.96 -1.01
C THR A 31 12.54 -13.08 -2.51
N ILE A 32 11.27 -12.97 -2.91
CA ILE A 32 10.82 -13.12 -4.30
C ILE A 32 10.47 -11.74 -4.84
N LYS A 33 11.21 -11.28 -5.84
CA LYS A 33 10.88 -10.06 -6.58
C LYS A 33 9.67 -10.28 -7.48
N LEU A 34 8.82 -9.27 -7.58
CA LEU A 34 7.64 -9.28 -8.45
C LEU A 34 8.05 -9.37 -9.92
N THR A 35 7.51 -10.38 -10.60
CA THR A 35 7.58 -10.59 -12.05
C THR A 35 6.17 -10.70 -12.64
N TYR A 36 6.04 -10.76 -13.96
CA TYR A 36 4.73 -10.92 -14.62
C TYR A 36 4.00 -12.22 -14.26
N GLU A 37 4.69 -13.22 -13.75
CA GLU A 37 4.16 -14.56 -13.53
C GLU A 37 3.87 -14.89 -12.06
N ASN A 38 4.42 -14.12 -11.11
CA ASN A 38 4.40 -14.48 -9.69
C ASN A 38 3.63 -13.48 -8.79
N TYR A 39 2.77 -12.64 -9.35
CA TYR A 39 2.06 -11.59 -8.60
C TYR A 39 1.37 -12.09 -7.32
N LEU A 40 0.64 -13.20 -7.41
CA LEU A 40 -0.07 -13.75 -6.23
C LEU A 40 0.91 -14.22 -5.16
N LEU A 41 2.02 -14.82 -5.55
CA LEU A 41 3.05 -15.29 -4.63
C LEU A 41 3.77 -14.11 -3.96
N TRP A 42 4.14 -13.10 -4.73
CA TRP A 42 4.70 -11.85 -4.21
C TRP A 42 3.73 -11.14 -3.26
N LYS A 43 2.45 -11.01 -3.65
CA LYS A 43 1.40 -10.40 -2.82
C LYS A 43 1.21 -11.14 -1.51
N ALA A 44 1.28 -12.47 -1.53
CA ALA A 44 1.17 -13.32 -0.33
C ALA A 44 2.32 -13.11 0.67
N GLN A 45 3.47 -12.58 0.25
CA GLN A 45 4.58 -12.24 1.14
C GLN A 45 4.47 -10.82 1.68
N ILE A 46 4.19 -9.84 0.82
CA ILE A 46 4.23 -8.42 1.20
C ILE A 46 3.03 -7.99 2.04
N VAL A 47 1.83 -8.51 1.75
CA VAL A 47 0.60 -8.09 2.45
C VAL A 47 0.61 -8.45 3.94
N PRO A 48 0.94 -9.68 4.36
CA PRO A 48 1.02 -10.01 5.78
C PRO A 48 2.10 -9.18 6.52
N TYR A 49 3.22 -8.92 5.87
CA TYR A 49 4.27 -8.06 6.41
C TYR A 49 3.73 -6.65 6.70
N LEU A 50 3.11 -6.00 5.73
CA LEU A 50 2.57 -4.65 5.90
C LEU A 50 1.43 -4.60 6.91
N LYS A 51 0.59 -5.63 6.98
CA LYS A 51 -0.46 -5.75 8.00
C LYS A 51 0.12 -5.92 9.40
N GLY A 52 1.13 -6.75 9.56
CA GLY A 52 1.83 -6.96 10.83
C GLY A 52 2.52 -5.70 11.37
N GLN A 53 2.91 -4.79 10.48
CA GLN A 53 3.51 -3.50 10.82
C GLN A 53 2.47 -2.34 10.90
N HIS A 54 1.17 -2.63 10.77
CA HIS A 54 0.08 -1.63 10.74
C HIS A 54 0.20 -0.61 9.57
N LEU A 55 0.87 -1.01 8.48
CA LEU A 55 1.15 -0.13 7.34
C LEU A 55 0.22 -0.34 6.15
N TYR A 56 -0.59 -1.39 6.17
CA TYR A 56 -1.47 -1.72 5.05
C TYR A 56 -2.51 -0.63 4.78
N GLY A 57 -2.88 0.16 5.80
CA GLY A 57 -3.81 1.28 5.70
C GLY A 57 -3.37 2.38 4.73
N TYR A 58 -2.07 2.52 4.48
CA TYR A 58 -1.53 3.43 3.45
C TYR A 58 -1.88 2.96 2.04
N LEU A 59 -1.97 1.66 1.80
CA LEU A 59 -2.26 1.08 0.49
C LEU A 59 -3.75 1.01 0.17
N ASP A 60 -4.57 0.59 1.16
CA ASP A 60 -6.03 0.47 0.97
C ASP A 60 -6.77 1.81 1.18
N GLY A 61 -6.08 2.81 1.73
CA GLY A 61 -6.59 4.16 1.96
C GLY A 61 -7.31 4.35 3.29
N SER A 62 -7.27 3.36 4.20
CA SER A 62 -7.82 3.52 5.55
C SER A 62 -6.97 4.46 6.43
N THR A 63 -5.73 4.74 6.02
CA THR A 63 -4.85 5.76 6.60
C THR A 63 -4.59 6.88 5.57
N PRO A 64 -5.56 7.80 5.35
CA PRO A 64 -5.42 8.86 4.36
C PRO A 64 -4.40 9.91 4.80
N ALA A 65 -3.83 10.64 3.82
CA ALA A 65 -2.95 11.76 4.10
C ALA A 65 -3.71 12.84 4.90
N PRO A 66 -3.17 13.32 6.03
CA PRO A 66 -3.72 14.49 6.70
C PRO A 66 -3.47 15.76 5.86
N PRO A 67 -4.16 16.89 6.14
CA PRO A 67 -3.88 18.16 5.48
C PRO A 67 -2.41 18.58 5.64
N GLN A 68 -1.79 19.10 4.57
CA GLN A 68 -0.40 19.56 4.61
C GLN A 68 -0.16 20.72 5.57
N SER A 69 -1.17 21.59 5.71
CA SER A 69 -1.13 22.75 6.56
C SER A 69 -2.50 23.06 7.12
N PHE A 70 -2.55 23.82 8.20
CA PHE A 70 -3.77 24.42 8.74
C PHE A 70 -3.56 25.90 8.97
N THR A 71 -4.68 26.61 8.95
CA THR A 71 -4.72 28.04 9.18
C THR A 71 -5.08 28.29 10.64
N ILE A 72 -4.30 29.12 11.32
CA ILE A 72 -4.60 29.58 12.66
C ILE A 72 -4.73 31.10 12.62
N GLU A 73 -5.56 31.66 13.49
CA GLU A 73 -5.67 33.08 13.72
C GLU A 73 -4.94 33.42 15.03
N VAL A 74 -3.93 34.27 14.92
CA VAL A 74 -3.15 34.77 16.06
C VAL A 74 -3.20 36.29 16.02
N ASP A 75 -3.74 36.91 17.04
CA ASP A 75 -3.86 38.38 17.20
C ASP A 75 -4.60 39.11 16.04
N GLY A 76 -5.55 38.39 15.39
CA GLY A 76 -6.30 38.89 14.23
C GLY A 76 -5.59 38.67 12.88
N ASP A 77 -4.39 38.14 12.86
CA ASP A 77 -3.66 37.75 11.66
C ASP A 77 -3.80 36.27 11.36
N VAL A 78 -4.03 35.94 10.07
CA VAL A 78 -4.16 34.58 9.59
C VAL A 78 -2.79 34.04 9.25
N GLN A 79 -2.36 32.99 9.97
CA GLN A 79 -1.09 32.32 9.74
C GLN A 79 -1.31 30.89 9.25
N VAL A 80 -0.51 30.46 8.24
CA VAL A 80 -0.51 29.09 7.74
C VAL A 80 0.63 28.33 8.40
N ILE A 81 0.29 27.29 9.14
CA ILE A 81 1.26 26.43 9.84
C ILE A 81 1.33 25.08 9.16
N GLN A 82 2.55 24.57 8.95
CA GLN A 82 2.78 23.22 8.44
C GLN A 82 2.25 22.19 9.45
N ASN A 83 1.52 21.20 8.96
CA ASN A 83 1.02 20.11 9.78
C ASN A 83 2.12 19.08 10.02
N PRO A 84 2.61 18.89 11.27
CA PRO A 84 3.63 17.89 11.56
C PRO A 84 3.15 16.46 11.29
N ASP A 85 1.85 16.19 11.43
CA ASP A 85 1.27 14.86 11.16
C ASP A 85 1.38 14.49 9.68
N PHE A 86 1.27 15.50 8.78
CA PHE A 86 1.50 15.29 7.36
C PHE A 86 2.96 14.87 7.09
N GLY A 87 3.92 15.50 7.76
CA GLY A 87 5.33 15.15 7.64
C GLY A 87 5.60 13.69 8.05
N HIS A 88 5.05 13.26 9.18
CA HIS A 88 5.17 11.89 9.66
C HIS A 88 4.49 10.89 8.70
N TRP A 89 3.26 11.21 8.27
CA TRP A 89 2.54 10.39 7.31
C TRP A 89 3.31 10.23 6.00
N TYR A 90 3.83 11.34 5.47
CA TYR A 90 4.57 11.34 4.22
C TYR A 90 5.86 10.50 4.29
N LEU A 91 6.63 10.65 5.37
CA LEU A 91 7.82 9.82 5.57
C LEU A 91 7.48 8.33 5.59
N GLN A 92 6.40 7.95 6.26
CA GLN A 92 5.95 6.57 6.33
C GLN A 92 5.49 6.05 4.96
N ASP A 93 4.73 6.85 4.20
CA ASP A 93 4.32 6.52 2.83
C ASP A 93 5.54 6.28 1.93
N GLN A 94 6.56 7.16 1.99
CA GLN A 94 7.79 7.02 1.20
C GLN A 94 8.62 5.79 1.59
N MET A 95 8.63 5.40 2.86
CA MET A 95 9.27 4.16 3.30
C MET A 95 8.57 2.93 2.71
N ILE A 96 7.23 2.91 2.70
CA ILE A 96 6.44 1.84 2.09
C ILE A 96 6.65 1.81 0.57
N LEU A 97 6.62 2.97 -0.07
CA LEU A 97 6.87 3.11 -1.51
C LEU A 97 8.26 2.53 -1.88
N SER A 98 9.30 2.90 -1.14
CA SER A 98 10.65 2.38 -1.31
C SER A 98 10.72 0.85 -1.14
N ALA A 99 9.99 0.33 -0.16
CA ALA A 99 9.87 -1.10 0.09
C ALA A 99 9.23 -1.85 -1.10
N ILE A 100 8.15 -1.30 -1.66
CA ILE A 100 7.50 -1.85 -2.85
C ILE A 100 8.48 -1.82 -4.04
N ILE A 101 9.11 -0.66 -4.30
CA ILE A 101 10.08 -0.48 -5.40
C ILE A 101 11.21 -1.52 -5.32
N SER A 102 11.79 -1.72 -4.15
CA SER A 102 12.89 -2.67 -3.94
C SER A 102 12.49 -4.13 -4.16
N SER A 103 11.20 -4.43 -4.03
CA SER A 103 10.62 -5.78 -4.22
C SER A 103 10.13 -6.06 -5.64
N ILE A 104 10.27 -5.12 -6.58
CA ILE A 104 9.79 -5.23 -7.96
C ILE A 104 10.97 -5.45 -8.91
N PHE A 105 10.76 -6.26 -9.97
CA PHE A 105 11.74 -6.43 -11.03
C PHE A 105 11.72 -5.24 -12.01
N GLU A 106 12.85 -4.92 -12.64
CA GLU A 106 13.03 -3.72 -13.47
C GLU A 106 11.98 -3.57 -14.56
N CYS A 107 11.60 -4.66 -15.23
CA CYS A 107 10.62 -4.62 -16.32
C CYS A 107 9.22 -4.16 -15.86
N ILE A 108 8.84 -4.43 -14.61
CA ILE A 108 7.58 -3.96 -14.03
C ILE A 108 7.74 -2.56 -13.47
N LEU A 109 8.89 -2.28 -12.84
CA LEU A 109 9.19 -0.96 -12.28
C LEU A 109 9.09 0.14 -13.33
N ALA A 110 9.54 -0.10 -14.56
CA ALA A 110 9.43 0.85 -15.66
C ALA A 110 7.99 1.35 -15.93
N HIS A 111 6.97 0.54 -15.62
CA HIS A 111 5.56 0.88 -15.81
C HIS A 111 4.96 1.69 -14.65
N VAL A 112 5.53 1.57 -13.46
CA VAL A 112 4.96 2.15 -12.24
C VAL A 112 5.83 3.22 -11.59
N VAL A 113 7.03 3.47 -12.09
CA VAL A 113 8.00 4.46 -11.54
C VAL A 113 7.46 5.90 -11.47
N LYS A 114 6.44 6.22 -12.24
CA LYS A 114 5.80 7.54 -12.27
C LYS A 114 4.92 7.85 -11.04
N PHE A 115 4.59 6.87 -10.23
CA PHE A 115 3.74 7.05 -9.06
C PHE A 115 4.57 7.46 -7.85
N ASN A 116 4.11 8.50 -7.15
CA ASN A 116 4.84 9.14 -6.05
C ASN A 116 4.30 8.76 -4.66
N THR A 117 3.21 7.99 -4.59
CA THR A 117 2.64 7.48 -3.35
C THR A 117 2.58 5.96 -3.35
N SER A 118 2.69 5.37 -2.18
CA SER A 118 2.60 3.92 -2.03
C SER A 118 1.24 3.37 -2.48
N ARG A 119 0.17 4.13 -2.24
CA ARG A 119 -1.20 3.79 -2.66
C ARG A 119 -1.35 3.75 -4.16
N ASP A 120 -0.94 4.81 -4.86
CA ASP A 120 -1.09 4.89 -6.32
C ASP A 120 -0.29 3.79 -7.02
N MET A 121 0.94 3.54 -6.56
CA MET A 121 1.76 2.45 -7.07
C MET A 121 1.11 1.09 -6.82
N TRP A 122 0.59 0.84 -5.61
CA TRP A 122 -0.09 -0.40 -5.28
C TRP A 122 -1.31 -0.65 -6.16
N GLN A 123 -2.17 0.36 -6.33
CA GLN A 123 -3.36 0.27 -7.19
C GLN A 123 -3.01 0.04 -8.66
N ALA A 124 -1.93 0.68 -9.15
CA ALA A 124 -1.45 0.46 -10.51
C ALA A 124 -0.99 -1.00 -10.72
N LEU A 125 -0.26 -1.55 -9.76
CA LEU A 125 0.13 -2.97 -9.77
C LEU A 125 -1.09 -3.89 -9.74
N GLU A 126 -2.03 -3.67 -8.84
CA GLU A 126 -3.26 -4.48 -8.77
C GLU A 126 -4.04 -4.44 -10.08
N LYS A 127 -4.23 -3.26 -10.65
CA LYS A 127 -4.93 -3.08 -11.93
C LYS A 127 -4.21 -3.81 -13.07
N MET A 128 -2.89 -3.70 -13.15
CA MET A 128 -2.08 -4.33 -14.19
C MET A 128 -2.22 -5.86 -14.15
N PHE A 129 -2.06 -6.46 -12.97
CA PHE A 129 -2.12 -7.92 -12.82
C PHE A 129 -3.54 -8.49 -12.86
N THR A 130 -4.56 -7.73 -12.44
CA THR A 130 -5.96 -8.14 -12.57
C THR A 130 -6.39 -8.17 -14.04
N SER A 131 -6.01 -7.16 -14.83
CA SER A 131 -6.32 -7.13 -16.27
C SER A 131 -5.61 -8.24 -17.04
N GLN A 132 -4.37 -8.52 -16.71
CA GLN A 132 -3.58 -9.59 -17.33
C GLN A 132 -4.16 -10.98 -17.01
N SER A 133 -4.60 -11.22 -15.77
CA SER A 133 -5.24 -12.45 -15.36
C SER A 133 -6.55 -12.69 -16.12
N ARG A 134 -7.37 -11.66 -16.30
CA ARG A 134 -8.62 -11.74 -17.10
C ARG A 134 -8.35 -12.08 -18.56
N ALA A 135 -7.38 -11.41 -19.19
CA ALA A 135 -7.00 -11.67 -20.57
C ALA A 135 -6.53 -13.12 -20.77
N ARG A 136 -5.73 -13.64 -19.85
CA ARG A 136 -5.24 -15.04 -19.87
C ARG A 136 -6.41 -16.04 -19.72
N THR A 137 -7.34 -15.77 -18.82
CA THR A 137 -8.53 -16.60 -18.63
C THR A 137 -9.42 -16.61 -19.91
N MET A 138 -9.66 -15.46 -20.52
CA MET A 138 -10.41 -15.37 -21.78
C MET A 138 -9.73 -16.15 -22.92
N GLN A 139 -8.41 -16.05 -23.02
CA GLN A 139 -7.64 -16.77 -24.04
C GLN A 139 -7.76 -18.29 -23.86
N ILE A 140 -7.67 -18.80 -22.62
CA ILE A 140 -7.84 -20.22 -22.31
C ILE A 140 -9.26 -20.69 -22.66
N HIS A 141 -10.28 -19.93 -22.30
CA HIS A 141 -11.67 -20.23 -22.66
C HIS A 141 -11.89 -20.30 -24.17
N TYR A 142 -11.30 -19.36 -24.92
CA TYR A 142 -11.37 -19.34 -26.38
C TYR A 142 -10.69 -20.58 -26.98
N GLN A 143 -9.50 -20.94 -26.51
CA GLN A 143 -8.77 -22.14 -26.95
C GLN A 143 -9.56 -23.43 -26.67
N LEU A 144 -10.15 -23.57 -25.48
CA LEU A 144 -10.99 -24.71 -25.12
C LEU A 144 -12.27 -24.81 -25.98
N ALA A 145 -12.91 -23.67 -26.27
CA ALA A 145 -14.08 -23.63 -27.14
C ALA A 145 -13.74 -24.03 -28.58
N THR A 146 -12.56 -23.61 -29.08
CA THR A 146 -12.08 -23.95 -30.42
C THR A 146 -11.72 -25.44 -30.53
N LEU A 147 -11.09 -26.02 -29.50
CA LEU A 147 -10.78 -27.45 -29.44
C LEU A 147 -12.06 -28.32 -29.41
N LYS A 148 -13.09 -27.91 -28.65
CA LYS A 148 -14.39 -28.59 -28.65
C LYS A 148 -15.05 -28.59 -30.04
N LYS A 149 -14.96 -27.47 -30.75
CA LYS A 149 -15.55 -27.34 -32.10
C LYS A 149 -14.79 -28.17 -33.14
N GLY A 150 -13.46 -28.27 -33.02
CA GLY A 150 -12.63 -29.12 -33.87
C GLY A 150 -12.91 -30.61 -33.69
N ASN A 151 -13.19 -31.06 -32.45
CA ASN A 151 -13.46 -32.48 -32.17
C ASN A 151 -14.88 -32.92 -32.62
N SER A 152 -15.84 -32.02 -32.73
CA SER A 152 -17.16 -32.31 -33.28
C SER A 152 -17.16 -32.52 -34.81
N SER A 153 -16.16 -31.99 -35.52
CA SER A 153 -16.00 -32.16 -36.96
C SER A 153 -15.47 -33.51 -37.38
N ILE A 154 -14.85 -34.26 -36.44
CA ILE A 154 -14.26 -35.59 -36.74
C ILE A 154 -15.32 -36.72 -36.65
N VAL A 155 -16.40 -36.50 -35.87
CA VAL A 155 -17.47 -37.50 -35.72
C VAL A 155 -18.39 -37.57 -36.92
N ASP A 156 -18.53 -36.45 -37.68
CA ASP A 156 -19.39 -36.38 -38.88
C ASP A 156 -18.77 -37.00 -40.14
N TYR A 157 -17.53 -37.47 -40.08
CA TYR A 157 -16.84 -38.03 -41.26
C TYR A 157 -16.93 -39.58 -41.36
N PHE A 158 -17.63 -40.23 -40.42
CA PHE A 158 -17.79 -41.70 -40.38
C PHE A 158 -19.23 -42.18 -40.43
N HIS A 159 -20.12 -41.43 -41.12
CA HIS A 159 -21.44 -41.90 -41.50
C HIS A 159 -21.58 -41.92 -43.01
#